data_1c6030746e8754bd807d52c33acdbd6f
#
_entry.id   1c6030746e8754bd807d52c33acdbd6f
#
_cell.length_a   1.000
_cell.length_b   1.000
_cell.length_c   1.000
_cell.angle_alpha   90.00
_cell.angle_beta   90.00
_cell.angle_gamma   90.00
#
_symmetry.space_group_name_H-M   'P 1'
#
loop_
_entity.id
_entity.type
_entity.pdbx_description
1 polymer ?
#
loop_
_entity_poly.entity_id
_entity_poly.type
_entity_poly.pdbx_seq_one_letter_code
_entity_poly.pdbx_strand_id
1 'polypeptide(L)'
;MLLSVTGCAATENTTGNGSDNSSGSEEVSQDEQRYAWPLATASPEDTVTQIYAEKFAEEVARLSDGKMKIQVYPNSVLGGDRELLESCYDGDIPFVVQNTAPQVNFIPETAVFDAPCAFETLTEVRQTVDDPEFLDLMKAAYEKAGYELLGYSDQGFRVMSTNKKVETIDDFKGQKIRTMENSYHMDFWKALKANPTPMSFSEVYIGLQQSTIDAQENPYEVIVSNRLYEQQDYVVETNHLPHLLSLIVSEEFYQSLTKEQQEILQEASELAKEYSREASDARISERISVIEGSGTQIISLSEDVRKEMVERSQSVYEEIRENVDSKIVEKYLGNVGE
;
A
#
# COMPACT_ATOMS: atom_id res chain seq x y z
N MET A 1 27.61 32.82 -52.21
CA MET A 1 27.13 32.77 -53.56
C MET A 1 25.63 32.89 -53.56
N LEU A 2 25.14 34.08 -53.92
CA LEU A 2 23.72 34.43 -54.01
C LEU A 2 23.07 33.63 -55.14
N LEU A 3 21.78 33.37 -55.05
CA LEU A 3 20.83 33.71 -56.08
C LEU A 3 19.39 33.44 -55.63
N SER A 4 18.69 34.52 -55.43
CA SER A 4 17.25 34.71 -55.43
C SER A 4 16.68 34.53 -56.83
N VAL A 5 15.43 34.15 -57.01
CA VAL A 5 14.50 34.70 -57.99
C VAL A 5 13.03 34.48 -57.54
N THR A 6 12.39 35.54 -57.40
CA THR A 6 11.01 36.02 -57.52
C THR A 6 10.19 35.51 -58.72
N GLY A 7 8.85 35.52 -58.53
CA GLY A 7 7.90 35.52 -59.61
C GLY A 7 6.43 35.42 -59.20
N CYS A 8 5.76 36.56 -59.19
CA CYS A 8 4.29 36.82 -59.12
C CYS A 8 3.53 36.14 -60.26
N ALA A 9 2.24 35.89 -60.22
CA ALA A 9 1.16 36.87 -60.33
C ALA A 9 -0.21 36.20 -60.38
N ALA A 10 -1.17 36.95 -59.98
CA ALA A 10 -2.60 36.78 -59.87
C ALA A 10 -3.34 36.55 -61.23
N THR A 11 -4.57 36.03 -61.09
CA THR A 11 -5.84 36.62 -61.56
C THR A 11 -7.02 35.66 -61.33
N GLU A 12 -7.94 36.09 -60.57
CA GLU A 12 -9.35 36.47 -60.70
C GLU A 12 -10.37 35.45 -61.23
N ASN A 13 -11.37 35.29 -60.37
CA ASN A 13 -12.84 35.21 -60.54
C ASN A 13 -13.45 34.14 -61.44
N THR A 14 -14.31 33.34 -60.85
CA THR A 14 -15.77 33.39 -61.13
C THR A 14 -16.61 32.63 -60.08
N THR A 15 -17.72 33.24 -59.74
CA THR A 15 -18.90 32.92 -58.97
C THR A 15 -19.50 31.52 -59.25
N GLY A 16 -19.99 30.87 -58.13
CA GLY A 16 -20.91 29.75 -58.31
C GLY A 16 -21.32 29.06 -56.99
N ASN A 17 -22.34 29.60 -56.34
CA ASN A 17 -23.46 28.96 -55.63
C ASN A 17 -23.26 27.78 -54.70
N GLY A 18 -23.64 28.01 -53.49
CA GLY A 18 -24.28 27.26 -52.43
C GLY A 18 -24.28 25.73 -52.41
N SER A 19 -23.65 25.21 -51.37
CA SER A 19 -24.19 24.04 -50.64
C SER A 19 -23.79 24.18 -49.18
N ASP A 20 -24.77 24.20 -48.31
CA ASP A 20 -24.64 24.03 -46.88
C ASP A 20 -23.77 22.81 -46.60
N ASN A 21 -22.61 23.04 -46.05
CA ASN A 21 -21.87 22.01 -45.34
C ASN A 21 -21.87 22.43 -43.88
N SER A 22 -22.86 21.94 -43.16
CA SER A 22 -22.84 21.93 -41.68
C SER A 22 -21.64 21.11 -41.26
N SER A 23 -20.52 21.79 -41.04
CA SER A 23 -19.44 21.24 -40.21
C SER A 23 -20.01 21.11 -38.81
N GLY A 24 -20.54 19.95 -38.51
CA GLY A 24 -20.70 19.51 -37.12
C GLY A 24 -19.30 19.52 -36.51
N SER A 25 -18.98 20.58 -35.78
CA SER A 25 -17.97 20.48 -34.76
C SER A 25 -18.47 19.39 -33.83
N GLU A 26 -17.91 18.20 -33.88
CA GLU A 26 -17.98 17.26 -32.77
C GLU A 26 -17.44 18.02 -31.57
N GLU A 27 -18.32 18.48 -30.69
CA GLU A 27 -17.99 18.84 -29.35
C GLU A 27 -17.40 17.55 -28.76
N VAL A 28 -16.07 17.48 -28.69
CA VAL A 28 -15.37 16.50 -27.87
C VAL A 28 -15.90 16.74 -26.47
N SER A 29 -16.72 15.82 -25.98
CA SER A 29 -17.26 15.88 -24.63
C SER A 29 -16.08 16.02 -23.69
N GLN A 30 -16.11 16.99 -22.76
CA GLN A 30 -15.06 17.24 -21.77
C GLN A 30 -14.88 16.07 -20.80
N ASP A 31 -15.61 14.97 -20.98
CA ASP A 31 -15.69 13.79 -20.11
C ASP A 31 -14.77 12.63 -20.54
N GLU A 32 -14.05 12.69 -21.65
CA GLU A 32 -13.11 11.63 -22.02
C GLU A 32 -11.73 11.90 -21.44
N GLN A 33 -11.31 11.00 -20.53
CA GLN A 33 -9.96 11.00 -19.97
C GLN A 33 -8.92 10.80 -21.10
N ARG A 34 -8.05 11.78 -21.25
CA ARG A 34 -7.08 11.82 -22.36
C ARG A 34 -5.89 10.86 -22.16
N TYR A 35 -5.50 10.62 -20.89
CA TYR A 35 -4.41 9.74 -20.51
C TYR A 35 -4.83 8.92 -19.29
N ALA A 36 -4.30 7.69 -19.18
CA ALA A 36 -4.51 6.88 -17.97
C ALA A 36 -3.92 7.58 -16.74
N TRP A 37 -4.66 7.58 -15.62
CA TRP A 37 -4.17 8.09 -14.35
C TRP A 37 -3.17 7.11 -13.75
N PRO A 38 -2.02 7.55 -13.25
CA PRO A 38 -1.08 6.66 -12.60
C PRO A 38 -1.60 6.22 -11.24
N LEU A 39 -1.47 4.91 -10.96
CA LEU A 39 -1.58 4.30 -9.66
C LEU A 39 -0.24 3.66 -9.34
N ALA A 40 0.39 4.02 -8.25
CA ALA A 40 1.71 3.54 -7.91
C ALA A 40 1.75 2.73 -6.61
N THR A 41 2.70 1.82 -6.55
CA THR A 41 3.04 1.09 -5.33
C THR A 41 4.54 0.78 -5.28
N ALA A 42 5.12 0.82 -4.07
CA ALA A 42 6.49 0.37 -3.83
C ALA A 42 6.61 -1.16 -3.81
N SER A 43 5.48 -1.87 -3.66
CA SER A 43 5.45 -3.33 -3.58
C SER A 43 5.87 -3.99 -4.89
N PRO A 44 6.52 -5.18 -4.83
CA PRO A 44 6.91 -5.92 -6.02
C PRO A 44 5.69 -6.48 -6.78
N GLU A 45 5.95 -6.84 -8.02
CA GLU A 45 5.03 -7.65 -8.81
C GLU A 45 4.74 -9.00 -8.12
N ASP A 46 3.67 -9.67 -8.55
CA ASP A 46 3.23 -10.94 -7.98
C ASP A 46 2.94 -10.87 -6.46
N THR A 47 2.36 -9.74 -6.01
CA THR A 47 1.86 -9.56 -4.64
C THR A 47 0.37 -9.25 -4.63
N VAL A 48 -0.26 -9.46 -3.48
CA VAL A 48 -1.67 -9.05 -3.28
C VAL A 48 -1.82 -7.54 -3.41
N THR A 49 -0.79 -6.75 -3.08
CA THR A 49 -0.79 -5.31 -3.30
C THR A 49 -0.99 -4.96 -4.78
N GLN A 50 -0.25 -5.65 -5.69
CA GLN A 50 -0.44 -5.47 -7.13
C GLN A 50 -1.81 -5.97 -7.59
N ILE A 51 -2.25 -7.14 -7.12
CA ILE A 51 -3.57 -7.69 -7.44
C ILE A 51 -4.68 -6.71 -7.05
N TYR A 52 -4.58 -6.07 -5.89
CA TYR A 52 -5.52 -5.04 -5.44
C TYR A 52 -5.53 -3.83 -6.38
N ALA A 53 -4.35 -3.32 -6.73
CA ALA A 53 -4.19 -2.18 -7.63
C ALA A 53 -4.70 -2.48 -9.05
N GLU A 54 -4.36 -3.64 -9.61
CA GLU A 54 -4.78 -4.04 -10.95
C GLU A 54 -6.30 -4.31 -11.02
N LYS A 55 -6.86 -4.97 -9.99
CA LYS A 55 -8.29 -5.21 -9.92
C LYS A 55 -9.07 -3.90 -9.79
N PHE A 56 -8.59 -2.96 -9.00
CA PHE A 56 -9.18 -1.62 -8.94
C PHE A 56 -9.17 -0.93 -10.31
N ALA A 57 -8.05 -0.95 -11.01
CA ALA A 57 -7.92 -0.36 -12.35
C ALA A 57 -8.87 -1.02 -13.37
N GLU A 58 -9.01 -2.36 -13.31
CA GLU A 58 -9.94 -3.13 -14.14
C GLU A 58 -11.39 -2.73 -13.88
N GLU A 59 -11.79 -2.67 -12.60
CA GLU A 59 -13.17 -2.34 -12.22
C GLU A 59 -13.53 -0.88 -12.54
N VAL A 60 -12.60 0.05 -12.37
CA VAL A 60 -12.79 1.46 -12.80
C VAL A 60 -13.06 1.54 -14.30
N ALA A 61 -12.27 0.83 -15.11
CA ALA A 61 -12.47 0.80 -16.55
C ALA A 61 -13.82 0.14 -16.92
N ARG A 62 -14.18 -0.95 -16.26
CA ARG A 62 -15.44 -1.67 -16.49
C ARG A 62 -16.67 -0.83 -16.12
N LEU A 63 -16.69 -0.24 -14.93
CA LEU A 63 -17.83 0.55 -14.42
C LEU A 63 -18.02 1.86 -15.18
N SER A 64 -16.94 2.42 -15.72
CA SER A 64 -16.98 3.64 -16.53
C SER A 64 -17.19 3.42 -18.02
N ASP A 65 -17.48 2.19 -18.49
CA ASP A 65 -17.54 1.83 -19.92
C ASP A 65 -16.24 2.24 -20.68
N GLY A 66 -15.07 2.15 -20.01
CA GLY A 66 -13.76 2.50 -20.56
C GLY A 66 -13.44 3.99 -20.63
N LYS A 67 -14.29 4.84 -20.07
CA LYS A 67 -14.08 6.30 -20.04
C LYS A 67 -13.00 6.70 -19.02
N MET A 68 -12.90 5.98 -17.91
CA MET A 68 -11.86 6.16 -16.90
C MET A 68 -10.83 5.03 -17.02
N LYS A 69 -9.55 5.39 -16.99
CA LYS A 69 -8.44 4.44 -17.15
C LYS A 69 -7.35 4.73 -16.12
N ILE A 70 -6.90 3.68 -15.47
CA ILE A 70 -5.81 3.72 -14.50
C ILE A 70 -4.67 2.83 -15.01
N GLN A 71 -3.44 3.32 -14.90
CA GLN A 71 -2.22 2.57 -15.22
C GLN A 71 -1.47 2.27 -13.94
N VAL A 72 -1.25 0.98 -13.64
CA VAL A 72 -0.53 0.53 -12.44
C VAL A 72 0.98 0.53 -12.67
N TYR A 73 1.74 1.03 -11.68
CA TYR A 73 3.20 1.12 -11.65
C TYR A 73 3.73 0.48 -10.35
N PRO A 74 4.10 -0.82 -10.37
CA PRO A 74 4.66 -1.52 -9.22
C PRO A 74 6.18 -1.29 -9.06
N ASN A 75 6.81 -2.02 -8.11
CA ASN A 75 8.27 -2.12 -7.93
C ASN A 75 8.99 -0.78 -7.67
N SER A 76 8.36 0.17 -7.00
CA SER A 76 8.95 1.49 -6.74
C SER A 76 9.42 2.25 -8.00
N VAL A 77 8.89 1.95 -9.19
CA VAL A 77 9.33 2.62 -10.44
C VAL A 77 9.00 4.12 -10.45
N LEU A 78 8.02 4.55 -9.65
CA LEU A 78 7.68 5.97 -9.47
C LEU A 78 8.10 6.53 -8.10
N GLY A 79 8.79 5.74 -7.28
CA GLY A 79 9.27 6.12 -5.95
C GLY A 79 9.04 5.05 -4.90
N GLY A 80 9.69 5.20 -3.73
CA GLY A 80 9.42 4.42 -2.53
C GLY A 80 8.17 4.90 -1.79
N ASP A 81 7.86 4.28 -0.66
CA ASP A 81 6.61 4.57 0.08
C ASP A 81 6.46 6.05 0.43
N ARG A 82 7.54 6.70 0.89
CA ARG A 82 7.54 8.12 1.26
C ARG A 82 7.29 9.02 0.05
N GLU A 83 8.08 8.83 -1.01
CA GLU A 83 7.99 9.63 -2.23
C GLU A 83 6.62 9.49 -2.89
N LEU A 84 6.00 8.30 -2.81
CA LEU A 84 4.65 8.08 -3.33
C LEU A 84 3.59 8.83 -2.52
N LEU A 85 3.71 8.92 -1.19
CA LEU A 85 2.82 9.72 -0.36
C LEU A 85 2.95 11.22 -0.67
N GLU A 86 4.18 11.71 -0.76
CA GLU A 86 4.47 13.10 -1.12
C GLU A 86 3.89 13.44 -2.50
N SER A 87 4.14 12.59 -3.51
CA SER A 87 3.61 12.77 -4.87
C SER A 87 2.08 12.65 -4.95
N CYS A 88 1.46 11.84 -4.08
CA CYS A 88 0.01 11.73 -3.99
C CYS A 88 -0.59 12.99 -3.36
N TYR A 89 0.02 13.51 -2.30
CA TYR A 89 -0.38 14.77 -1.67
C TYR A 89 -0.33 15.93 -2.66
N ASP A 90 0.75 16.02 -3.45
CA ASP A 90 0.95 17.06 -4.46
C ASP A 90 0.08 16.87 -5.73
N GLY A 91 -0.60 15.72 -5.88
CA GLY A 91 -1.46 15.38 -7.01
C GLY A 91 -0.73 14.90 -8.27
N ASP A 92 0.60 14.76 -8.23
CA ASP A 92 1.40 14.25 -9.35
C ASP A 92 1.11 12.76 -9.65
N ILE A 93 0.88 11.97 -8.60
CA ILE A 93 0.44 10.58 -8.67
C ILE A 93 -0.88 10.45 -7.91
N PRO A 94 -2.04 10.53 -8.61
CA PRO A 94 -3.33 10.61 -7.94
C PRO A 94 -3.71 9.38 -7.11
N PHE A 95 -3.20 8.18 -7.40
CA PHE A 95 -3.57 6.96 -6.70
C PHE A 95 -2.35 6.22 -6.16
N VAL A 96 -2.43 5.75 -4.92
CA VAL A 96 -1.40 4.91 -4.29
C VAL A 96 -2.05 3.73 -3.57
N VAL A 97 -1.47 2.54 -3.76
CA VAL A 97 -1.75 1.37 -2.91
C VAL A 97 -0.48 1.01 -2.16
N GLN A 98 -0.55 1.04 -0.84
CA GLN A 98 0.61 0.69 -0.02
C GLN A 98 0.22 0.20 1.38
N ASN A 99 1.19 -0.35 2.12
CA ASN A 99 1.01 -0.67 3.53
C ASN A 99 0.77 0.58 4.37
N THR A 100 -0.04 0.46 5.42
CA THR A 100 -0.39 1.57 6.31
C THR A 100 0.79 2.09 7.13
N ALA A 101 1.81 1.27 7.41
CA ALA A 101 2.89 1.63 8.32
C ALA A 101 3.73 2.86 7.90
N PRO A 102 4.13 3.07 6.63
CA PRO A 102 4.83 4.30 6.23
C PRO A 102 3.98 5.56 6.35
N GLN A 103 2.65 5.41 6.37
CA GLN A 103 1.70 6.52 6.39
C GLN A 103 1.67 7.28 7.72
N VAL A 104 2.13 6.68 8.81
CA VAL A 104 2.14 7.29 10.15
C VAL A 104 2.87 8.64 10.19
N ASN A 105 3.83 8.85 9.30
CA ASN A 105 4.56 10.10 9.20
C ASN A 105 3.76 11.24 8.54
N PHE A 106 2.65 10.92 7.89
CA PHE A 106 1.76 11.85 7.18
C PHE A 106 0.37 11.88 7.82
N ILE A 107 -0.10 10.75 8.30
CA ILE A 107 -1.41 10.51 8.89
C ILE A 107 -1.19 9.85 10.26
N PRO A 108 -0.99 10.61 11.33
CA PRO A 108 -0.64 10.05 12.66
C PRO A 108 -1.63 9.02 13.19
N GLU A 109 -2.91 9.12 12.83
CA GLU A 109 -3.97 8.21 13.23
C GLU A 109 -3.73 6.77 12.73
N THR A 110 -2.96 6.57 11.65
CA THR A 110 -2.62 5.22 11.16
C THR A 110 -1.71 4.44 12.12
N ALA A 111 -1.11 5.10 13.11
CA ALA A 111 -0.36 4.43 14.19
C ALA A 111 -1.21 3.40 14.94
N VAL A 112 -2.54 3.49 14.92
CA VAL A 112 -3.41 2.49 15.54
C VAL A 112 -3.18 1.09 14.98
N PHE A 113 -2.80 0.98 13.70
CA PHE A 113 -2.50 -0.29 13.04
C PHE A 113 -1.17 -0.94 13.49
N ASP A 114 -0.33 -0.18 14.18
CA ASP A 114 0.99 -0.60 14.62
C ASP A 114 0.99 -1.18 16.05
N ALA A 115 -0.20 -1.42 16.64
CA ALA A 115 -0.35 -2.07 17.94
C ALA A 115 0.09 -3.55 17.87
N PRO A 116 1.19 -3.94 18.52
CA PRO A 116 1.79 -5.25 18.32
C PRO A 116 0.94 -6.39 18.85
N CYS A 117 0.73 -7.43 18.05
CA CYS A 117 0.00 -8.63 18.45
C CYS A 117 -1.47 -8.39 18.90
N ALA A 118 -2.09 -7.29 18.44
CA ALA A 118 -3.45 -6.92 18.82
C ALA A 118 -4.52 -7.90 18.32
N PHE A 119 -4.26 -8.63 17.25
CA PHE A 119 -5.20 -9.56 16.64
C PHE A 119 -4.60 -10.95 16.49
N GLU A 120 -5.45 -11.97 16.58
CA GLU A 120 -5.07 -13.36 16.36
C GLU A 120 -5.43 -13.84 14.96
N THR A 121 -6.48 -13.28 14.36
CA THR A 121 -7.00 -13.69 13.07
C THR A 121 -7.24 -12.53 12.11
N LEU A 122 -7.09 -12.79 10.81
CA LEU A 122 -7.44 -11.81 9.77
C LEU A 122 -8.93 -11.50 9.73
N THR A 123 -9.77 -12.44 10.18
CA THR A 123 -11.22 -12.20 10.29
C THR A 123 -11.52 -11.07 11.27
N GLU A 124 -10.89 -11.07 12.44
CA GLU A 124 -11.03 -9.99 13.42
C GLU A 124 -10.53 -8.66 12.86
N VAL A 125 -9.36 -8.67 12.22
CA VAL A 125 -8.81 -7.47 11.56
C VAL A 125 -9.79 -6.90 10.54
N ARG A 126 -10.29 -7.74 9.62
CA ARG A 126 -11.21 -7.33 8.56
C ARG A 126 -12.53 -6.79 9.13
N GLN A 127 -13.09 -7.46 10.15
CA GLN A 127 -14.29 -6.98 10.83
C GLN A 127 -14.10 -5.60 11.47
N THR A 128 -12.92 -5.35 12.02
CA THR A 128 -12.60 -4.08 12.68
C THR A 128 -12.40 -2.96 11.64
N VAL A 129 -11.62 -3.19 10.59
CA VAL A 129 -11.35 -2.15 9.58
C VAL A 129 -12.52 -1.88 8.66
N ASP A 130 -13.48 -2.82 8.56
CA ASP A 130 -14.73 -2.67 7.80
C ASP A 130 -15.88 -2.16 8.68
N ASP A 131 -15.70 -1.99 10.00
CA ASP A 131 -16.70 -1.35 10.85
C ASP A 131 -16.98 0.06 10.33
N PRO A 132 -18.24 0.41 10.03
CA PRO A 132 -18.55 1.70 9.40
C PRO A 132 -18.11 2.90 10.24
N GLU A 133 -18.23 2.82 11.59
CA GLU A 133 -17.84 3.93 12.46
C GLU A 133 -16.31 4.08 12.51
N PHE A 134 -15.56 2.96 12.52
CA PHE A 134 -14.11 3.00 12.44
C PHE A 134 -13.64 3.55 11.09
N LEU A 135 -14.23 3.06 9.98
CA LEU A 135 -13.89 3.50 8.64
C LEU A 135 -14.16 5.00 8.43
N ASP A 136 -15.29 5.51 8.94
CA ASP A 136 -15.62 6.94 8.87
C ASP A 136 -14.62 7.79 9.65
N LEU A 137 -14.17 7.34 10.84
CA LEU A 137 -13.13 8.02 11.60
C LEU A 137 -11.81 8.06 10.84
N MET A 138 -11.42 6.94 10.23
CA MET A 138 -10.19 6.87 9.45
C MET A 138 -10.28 7.70 8.17
N LYS A 139 -11.39 7.68 7.44
CA LYS A 139 -11.60 8.56 6.27
C LYS A 139 -11.42 10.03 6.64
N ALA A 140 -12.01 10.46 7.75
CA ALA A 140 -11.83 11.84 8.24
C ALA A 140 -10.37 12.18 8.61
N ALA A 141 -9.60 11.19 9.13
CA ALA A 141 -8.19 11.37 9.42
C ALA A 141 -7.35 11.53 8.14
N TYR A 142 -7.63 10.71 7.12
CA TYR A 142 -6.99 10.80 5.81
C TYR A 142 -7.32 12.12 5.09
N GLU A 143 -8.60 12.52 5.06
CA GLU A 143 -9.04 13.78 4.47
C GLU A 143 -8.32 14.99 5.10
N LYS A 144 -8.24 15.01 6.43
CA LYS A 144 -7.51 16.07 7.17
C LYS A 144 -6.03 16.13 6.77
N ALA A 145 -5.44 15.02 6.37
CA ALA A 145 -4.05 14.93 5.93
C ALA A 145 -3.87 15.17 4.41
N GLY A 146 -4.95 15.42 3.65
CA GLY A 146 -4.90 15.70 2.22
C GLY A 146 -5.03 14.47 1.33
N TYR A 147 -5.60 13.38 1.85
CA TYR A 147 -5.83 12.15 1.12
C TYR A 147 -7.29 11.70 1.24
N GLU A 148 -7.85 11.11 0.21
CA GLU A 148 -9.10 10.35 0.27
C GLU A 148 -8.79 8.86 0.44
N LEU A 149 -9.36 8.23 1.46
CA LEU A 149 -9.26 6.79 1.68
C LEU A 149 -10.42 6.07 0.99
N LEU A 150 -10.12 5.23 0.01
CA LEU A 150 -11.15 4.42 -0.66
C LEU A 150 -11.45 3.11 0.09
N GLY A 151 -10.46 2.53 0.77
CA GLY A 151 -10.67 1.32 1.57
C GLY A 151 -9.39 0.61 1.97
N TYR A 152 -9.56 -0.47 2.75
CA TYR A 152 -8.48 -1.33 3.23
C TYR A 152 -8.62 -2.76 2.71
N SER A 153 -7.50 -3.30 2.23
CA SER A 153 -7.31 -4.74 2.02
C SER A 153 -6.19 -5.25 2.93
N ASP A 154 -5.79 -6.50 2.77
CA ASP A 154 -4.69 -7.11 3.52
C ASP A 154 -3.97 -8.19 2.70
N GLN A 155 -2.77 -8.56 3.13
CA GLN A 155 -2.04 -9.70 2.60
C GLN A 155 -1.42 -10.58 3.71
N GLY A 156 -2.18 -10.82 4.76
CA GLY A 156 -1.79 -11.69 5.87
C GLY A 156 -1.12 -10.95 7.02
N PHE A 157 -0.56 -11.71 7.95
CA PHE A 157 0.25 -11.17 9.04
C PHE A 157 1.71 -11.02 8.62
N ARG A 158 2.38 -10.07 9.24
CA ARG A 158 3.82 -9.87 9.13
C ARG A 158 4.54 -10.89 10.01
N VAL A 159 5.51 -11.57 9.43
CA VAL A 159 6.40 -12.52 10.07
C VAL A 159 7.84 -12.04 9.95
N MET A 160 8.74 -12.51 10.81
CA MET A 160 10.15 -12.14 10.74
C MET A 160 10.91 -13.18 9.90
N SER A 161 11.78 -12.76 8.97
CA SER A 161 12.80 -13.66 8.42
C SER A 161 14.20 -13.29 8.93
N THR A 162 15.06 -14.30 9.16
CA THR A 162 16.33 -14.11 9.84
C THR A 162 17.29 -15.29 9.57
N ASN A 163 18.59 -15.06 9.78
CA ASN A 163 19.62 -16.10 9.76
C ASN A 163 19.95 -16.64 11.18
N LYS A 164 19.20 -16.20 12.19
CA LYS A 164 19.35 -16.67 13.56
C LYS A 164 18.07 -17.36 14.02
N LYS A 165 18.20 -18.61 14.48
CA LYS A 165 17.05 -19.33 15.04
C LYS A 165 16.45 -18.57 16.23
N VAL A 166 15.14 -18.42 16.25
CA VAL A 166 14.39 -17.74 17.33
C VAL A 166 13.36 -18.73 17.88
N GLU A 167 13.52 -19.12 19.12
CA GLU A 167 12.61 -20.01 19.86
C GLU A 167 12.15 -19.38 21.17
N THR A 168 12.89 -18.39 21.66
CA THR A 168 12.61 -17.66 22.90
C THR A 168 12.67 -16.16 22.68
N ILE A 169 12.07 -15.39 23.58
CA ILE A 169 12.06 -13.93 23.49
C ILE A 169 13.47 -13.29 23.53
N ASP A 170 14.44 -13.96 24.18
CA ASP A 170 15.80 -13.45 24.25
C ASP A 170 16.61 -13.68 22.96
N ASP A 171 16.12 -14.51 22.04
CA ASP A 171 16.77 -14.75 20.75
C ASP A 171 16.63 -13.56 19.78
N PHE A 172 15.69 -12.66 20.01
CA PHE A 172 15.57 -11.39 19.26
C PHE A 172 16.72 -10.43 19.55
N LYS A 173 17.35 -10.58 20.74
CA LYS A 173 18.37 -9.64 21.22
C LYS A 173 19.52 -9.46 20.23
N GLY A 174 19.76 -8.18 19.89
CA GLY A 174 20.91 -7.74 19.11
C GLY A 174 20.81 -8.01 17.61
N GLN A 175 19.71 -8.63 17.12
CA GLN A 175 19.51 -8.81 15.69
C GLN A 175 19.28 -7.45 15.02
N LYS A 176 20.01 -7.17 13.95
CA LYS A 176 19.81 -5.98 13.12
C LYS A 176 18.62 -6.25 12.20
N ILE A 177 17.44 -5.84 12.62
CA ILE A 177 16.22 -6.04 11.85
C ILE A 177 15.86 -4.80 11.04
N ARG A 178 15.64 -4.98 9.76
CA ARG A 178 15.10 -3.91 8.91
C ARG A 178 13.62 -3.72 9.19
N THR A 179 13.21 -2.47 9.32
CA THR A 179 11.80 -2.06 9.39
C THR A 179 11.50 -1.07 8.26
N MET A 180 10.21 -0.78 8.05
CA MET A 180 9.79 0.40 7.31
C MET A 180 10.12 1.68 8.13
N GLU A 181 9.96 2.86 7.53
CA GLU A 181 10.11 4.15 8.20
C GLU A 181 8.92 4.41 9.12
N ASN A 182 8.90 3.74 10.28
CA ASN A 182 7.83 3.79 11.25
C ASN A 182 8.42 3.67 12.66
N SER A 183 8.21 4.68 13.51
CA SER A 183 8.74 4.72 14.87
C SER A 183 8.17 3.62 15.76
N TYR A 184 6.87 3.32 15.64
CA TYR A 184 6.19 2.29 16.43
C TYR A 184 6.73 0.88 16.13
N HIS A 185 6.99 0.58 14.84
CA HIS A 185 7.68 -0.66 14.46
C HIS A 185 9.08 -0.74 15.08
N MET A 186 9.84 0.37 15.02
CA MET A 186 11.16 0.42 15.62
C MET A 186 11.09 0.21 17.14
N ASP A 187 10.12 0.81 17.82
CA ASP A 187 10.00 0.72 19.28
C ASP A 187 9.53 -0.67 19.73
N PHE A 188 8.66 -1.32 18.95
CA PHE A 188 8.34 -2.73 19.15
C PHE A 188 9.60 -3.60 19.13
N TRP A 189 10.42 -3.52 18.08
CA TRP A 189 11.63 -4.34 17.98
C TRP A 189 12.70 -3.97 19.01
N LYS A 190 12.82 -2.69 19.40
CA LYS A 190 13.68 -2.26 20.54
C LYS A 190 13.19 -2.86 21.86
N ALA A 191 11.88 -2.93 22.10
CA ALA A 191 11.30 -3.55 23.29
C ALA A 191 11.69 -5.03 23.39
N LEU A 192 11.84 -5.72 22.27
CA LEU A 192 12.37 -7.08 22.18
C LEU A 192 13.90 -7.14 22.20
N LYS A 193 14.58 -5.99 22.43
CA LYS A 193 16.06 -5.85 22.45
C LYS A 193 16.74 -6.13 21.10
N ALA A 194 16.02 -6.12 19.99
CA ALA A 194 16.61 -6.09 18.66
C ALA A 194 17.15 -4.68 18.32
N ASN A 195 17.87 -4.58 17.22
CA ASN A 195 18.41 -3.32 16.69
C ASN A 195 17.70 -2.98 15.37
N PRO A 196 16.53 -2.31 15.41
CA PRO A 196 15.79 -1.96 14.21
C PRO A 196 16.53 -0.88 13.42
N THR A 197 16.51 -1.01 12.10
CA THR A 197 17.08 -0.06 11.15
C THR A 197 16.05 0.23 10.06
N PRO A 198 15.53 1.46 9.97
CA PRO A 198 14.61 1.83 8.90
C PRO A 198 15.36 1.89 7.57
N MET A 199 14.74 1.36 6.51
CA MET A 199 15.35 1.26 5.20
C MET A 199 14.26 1.12 4.13
N SER A 200 14.47 1.75 2.97
CA SER A 200 13.58 1.58 1.80
C SER A 200 13.50 0.10 1.38
N PHE A 201 12.30 -0.33 0.91
CA PHE A 201 12.09 -1.74 0.56
C PHE A 201 13.03 -2.21 -0.56
N SER A 202 13.34 -1.36 -1.53
CA SER A 202 14.25 -1.66 -2.65
C SER A 202 15.68 -2.02 -2.22
N GLU A 203 16.10 -1.66 -1.00
CA GLU A 203 17.43 -1.92 -0.45
C GLU A 203 17.50 -3.23 0.36
N VAL A 204 16.34 -3.83 0.72
CA VAL A 204 16.28 -4.93 1.69
C VAL A 204 17.04 -6.17 1.21
N TYR A 205 16.80 -6.64 -0.02
CA TYR A 205 17.47 -7.83 -0.54
C TYR A 205 18.99 -7.70 -0.51
N ILE A 206 19.50 -6.57 -0.98
CA ILE A 206 20.94 -6.28 -0.96
C ILE A 206 21.47 -6.13 0.47
N GLY A 207 20.69 -5.52 1.36
CA GLY A 207 21.03 -5.39 2.78
C GLY A 207 21.21 -6.75 3.47
N LEU A 208 20.31 -7.72 3.20
CA LEU A 208 20.40 -9.09 3.67
C LEU A 208 21.59 -9.81 3.03
N GLN A 209 21.77 -9.73 1.72
CA GLN A 209 22.85 -10.37 0.98
C GLN A 209 24.24 -9.90 1.47
N GLN A 210 24.37 -8.62 1.79
CA GLN A 210 25.62 -8.03 2.29
C GLN A 210 25.77 -8.12 3.83
N SER A 211 24.78 -8.72 4.53
CA SER A 211 24.74 -8.81 6.00
C SER A 211 24.86 -7.45 6.72
N THR A 212 24.39 -6.37 6.07
CA THR A 212 24.24 -5.06 6.73
C THR A 212 23.05 -5.07 7.69
N ILE A 213 22.05 -5.90 7.40
CA ILE A 213 20.95 -6.31 8.26
C ILE A 213 20.95 -7.84 8.40
N ASP A 214 20.48 -8.36 9.53
CA ASP A 214 20.45 -9.79 9.84
C ASP A 214 19.04 -10.37 9.57
N ALA A 215 18.04 -9.51 9.62
CA ALA A 215 16.62 -9.87 9.58
C ALA A 215 15.77 -8.77 8.93
N GLN A 216 14.57 -9.16 8.54
CA GLN A 216 13.50 -8.27 8.11
C GLN A 216 12.14 -8.84 8.53
N GLU A 217 11.05 -8.07 8.38
CA GLU A 217 9.71 -8.51 8.68
C GLU A 217 8.75 -8.08 7.55
N ASN A 218 8.00 -9.03 7.05
CA ASN A 218 7.01 -8.89 5.99
C ASN A 218 6.07 -10.12 5.98
N PRO A 219 4.92 -10.07 5.30
CA PRO A 219 4.12 -11.27 5.09
C PRO A 219 4.81 -12.26 4.15
N TYR A 220 4.41 -13.53 4.20
CA TYR A 220 4.90 -14.59 3.32
C TYR A 220 4.88 -14.19 1.85
N GLU A 221 3.85 -13.48 1.45
CA GLU A 221 3.67 -12.97 0.09
C GLU A 221 4.87 -12.16 -0.39
N VAL A 222 5.29 -11.18 0.39
CA VAL A 222 6.43 -10.30 0.07
C VAL A 222 7.77 -11.04 0.19
N ILE A 223 7.89 -11.95 1.16
CA ILE A 223 9.10 -12.78 1.30
C ILE A 223 9.32 -13.60 0.04
N VAL A 224 8.27 -14.16 -0.56
CA VAL A 224 8.38 -14.99 -1.77
C VAL A 224 8.58 -14.13 -3.01
N SER A 225 7.75 -13.11 -3.23
CA SER A 225 7.80 -12.30 -4.46
C SER A 225 9.15 -11.58 -4.63
N ASN A 226 9.78 -11.19 -3.53
CA ASN A 226 11.12 -10.56 -3.55
C ASN A 226 12.25 -11.54 -3.22
N ARG A 227 11.97 -12.84 -3.18
CA ARG A 227 12.94 -13.93 -2.93
C ARG A 227 13.79 -13.72 -1.67
N LEU A 228 13.26 -13.09 -0.63
CA LEU A 228 14.01 -12.82 0.60
C LEU A 228 14.43 -14.10 1.30
N TYR A 229 13.68 -15.19 1.11
CA TYR A 229 14.01 -16.52 1.60
C TYR A 229 15.37 -17.07 1.09
N GLU A 230 15.85 -16.59 -0.07
CA GLU A 230 17.17 -16.99 -0.59
C GLU A 230 18.33 -16.50 0.29
N GLN A 231 18.09 -15.47 1.11
CA GLN A 231 19.07 -14.84 2.00
C GLN A 231 18.81 -15.15 3.48
N GLN A 232 17.80 -15.98 3.81
CA GLN A 232 17.33 -16.19 5.17
C GLN A 232 17.13 -17.66 5.48
N ASP A 233 17.73 -18.16 6.55
CA ASP A 233 17.63 -19.56 6.98
C ASP A 233 16.30 -19.88 7.67
N TYR A 234 15.65 -18.87 8.26
CA TYR A 234 14.44 -19.02 9.06
C TYR A 234 13.40 -17.97 8.72
N VAL A 235 12.13 -18.39 8.75
CA VAL A 235 10.97 -17.52 8.91
C VAL A 235 10.33 -17.83 10.26
N VAL A 236 10.17 -16.82 11.10
CA VAL A 236 9.61 -16.93 12.44
C VAL A 236 8.20 -16.34 12.42
N GLU A 237 7.22 -17.14 12.76
CA GLU A 237 5.80 -16.74 12.79
C GLU A 237 5.50 -15.85 13.99
N THR A 238 6.07 -14.65 13.95
CA THR A 238 5.80 -13.64 14.97
C THR A 238 4.37 -13.12 14.91
N ASN A 239 3.75 -13.09 13.73
CA ASN A 239 2.38 -12.61 13.49
C ASN A 239 2.07 -11.34 14.27
N HIS A 240 3.06 -10.45 14.33
CA HIS A 240 3.06 -9.30 15.23
C HIS A 240 2.17 -8.15 14.76
N LEU A 241 1.91 -8.03 13.46
CA LEU A 241 1.03 -7.02 12.88
C LEU A 241 0.28 -7.57 11.65
N PRO A 242 -0.97 -7.19 11.42
CA PRO A 242 -1.60 -7.40 10.12
C PRO A 242 -0.91 -6.53 9.06
N HIS A 243 -0.74 -7.05 7.86
CA HIS A 243 -0.24 -6.26 6.73
C HIS A 243 -1.42 -5.63 5.99
N LEU A 244 -1.94 -4.55 6.52
CA LEU A 244 -3.02 -3.79 5.91
C LEU A 244 -2.52 -2.99 4.70
N LEU A 245 -3.33 -2.96 3.66
CA LEU A 245 -3.13 -2.19 2.44
C LEU A 245 -4.21 -1.13 2.36
N SER A 246 -3.84 0.12 2.23
CA SER A 246 -4.77 1.21 1.91
C SER A 246 -4.72 1.54 0.43
N LEU A 247 -5.87 1.80 -0.16
CA LEU A 247 -6.01 2.46 -1.45
C LEU A 247 -6.39 3.91 -1.18
N ILE A 248 -5.49 4.82 -1.52
CA ILE A 248 -5.65 6.25 -1.29
C ILE A 248 -5.60 7.04 -2.59
N VAL A 249 -6.23 8.19 -2.56
CA VAL A 249 -6.28 9.15 -3.66
C VAL A 249 -5.85 10.52 -3.15
N SER A 250 -5.21 11.34 -3.98
CA SER A 250 -5.01 12.75 -3.70
C SER A 250 -6.36 13.43 -3.43
N GLU A 251 -6.52 14.11 -2.30
CA GLU A 251 -7.77 14.78 -1.95
C GLU A 251 -8.15 15.85 -3.00
N GLU A 252 -7.18 16.68 -3.43
CA GLU A 252 -7.41 17.68 -4.46
C GLU A 252 -7.87 17.06 -5.77
N PHE A 253 -7.22 15.97 -6.20
CA PHE A 253 -7.62 15.23 -7.40
C PHE A 253 -9.02 14.64 -7.24
N TYR A 254 -9.34 13.99 -6.12
CA TYR A 254 -10.65 13.37 -5.87
C TYR A 254 -11.78 14.40 -5.90
N GLN A 255 -11.58 15.58 -5.30
CA GLN A 255 -12.56 16.67 -5.32
C GLN A 255 -12.74 17.31 -6.71
N SER A 256 -11.76 17.15 -7.61
CA SER A 256 -11.88 17.61 -9.00
C SER A 256 -12.78 16.73 -9.86
N LEU A 257 -13.05 15.49 -9.40
CA LEU A 257 -13.88 14.52 -10.11
C LEU A 257 -15.37 14.82 -9.98
N THR A 258 -16.15 14.41 -10.98
CA THR A 258 -17.62 14.44 -10.88
C THR A 258 -18.10 13.43 -9.83
N LYS A 259 -19.31 13.64 -9.31
CA LYS A 259 -19.92 12.67 -8.37
C LYS A 259 -20.01 11.26 -8.95
N GLU A 260 -20.37 11.14 -10.22
CA GLU A 260 -20.44 9.85 -10.92
C GLU A 260 -19.05 9.17 -10.94
N GLN A 261 -18.00 9.91 -11.21
CA GLN A 261 -16.63 9.38 -11.16
C GLN A 261 -16.21 8.95 -9.74
N GLN A 262 -16.54 9.73 -8.73
CA GLN A 262 -16.29 9.39 -7.33
C GLN A 262 -17.04 8.12 -6.92
N GLU A 263 -18.31 7.96 -7.30
CA GLU A 263 -19.12 6.77 -7.04
C GLU A 263 -18.51 5.52 -7.72
N ILE A 264 -18.05 5.66 -8.97
CA ILE A 264 -17.32 4.59 -9.67
C ILE A 264 -16.06 4.16 -8.93
N LEU A 265 -15.26 5.12 -8.45
CA LEU A 265 -14.04 4.80 -7.68
C LEU A 265 -14.36 4.07 -6.37
N GLN A 266 -15.40 4.48 -5.65
CA GLN A 266 -15.84 3.80 -4.42
C GLN A 266 -16.32 2.37 -4.70
N GLU A 267 -17.19 2.16 -5.70
CA GLU A 267 -17.66 0.83 -6.07
C GLU A 267 -16.51 -0.07 -6.54
N ALA A 268 -15.63 0.44 -7.39
CA ALA A 268 -14.46 -0.29 -7.87
C ALA A 268 -13.52 -0.71 -6.71
N SER A 269 -13.35 0.18 -5.71
CA SER A 269 -12.52 -0.12 -4.53
C SER A 269 -13.10 -1.25 -3.70
N GLU A 270 -14.42 -1.28 -3.46
CA GLU A 270 -15.07 -2.36 -2.72
C GLU A 270 -14.92 -3.71 -3.45
N LEU A 271 -15.14 -3.75 -4.76
CA LEU A 271 -14.96 -4.97 -5.55
C LEU A 271 -13.50 -5.45 -5.56
N ALA A 272 -12.56 -4.53 -5.67
CA ALA A 272 -11.14 -4.83 -5.64
C ALA A 272 -10.68 -5.33 -4.27
N LYS A 273 -11.20 -4.74 -3.19
CA LYS A 273 -10.95 -5.17 -1.80
C LYS A 273 -11.36 -6.63 -1.58
N GLU A 274 -12.59 -6.98 -1.94
CA GLU A 274 -13.09 -8.34 -1.80
C GLU A 274 -12.22 -9.33 -2.60
N TYR A 275 -11.97 -9.03 -3.87
CA TYR A 275 -11.14 -9.88 -4.73
C TYR A 275 -9.72 -10.06 -4.20
N SER A 276 -9.09 -9.00 -3.73
CA SER A 276 -7.71 -9.06 -3.21
C SER A 276 -7.60 -9.84 -1.90
N ARG A 277 -8.60 -9.76 -1.02
CA ARG A 277 -8.66 -10.57 0.21
C ARG A 277 -8.83 -12.05 -0.08
N GLU A 278 -9.70 -12.41 -1.04
CA GLU A 278 -9.83 -13.79 -1.51
C GLU A 278 -8.50 -14.31 -2.11
N ALA A 279 -7.84 -13.48 -2.92
CA ALA A 279 -6.53 -13.82 -3.46
C ALA A 279 -5.47 -13.99 -2.37
N SER A 280 -5.46 -13.12 -1.34
CA SER A 280 -4.58 -13.22 -0.17
C SER A 280 -4.74 -14.57 0.51
N ASP A 281 -5.96 -14.94 0.87
CA ASP A 281 -6.25 -16.18 1.57
C ASP A 281 -5.87 -17.43 0.74
N ALA A 282 -6.10 -17.40 -0.57
CA ALA A 282 -5.80 -18.50 -1.47
C ALA A 282 -4.29 -18.73 -1.66
N ARG A 283 -3.46 -17.70 -1.52
CA ARG A 283 -2.02 -17.74 -1.84
C ARG A 283 -1.12 -18.13 -0.67
N ILE A 284 -1.57 -17.99 0.57
CA ILE A 284 -0.72 -18.21 1.78
C ILE A 284 -0.06 -19.60 1.77
N SER A 285 -0.84 -20.65 1.52
CA SER A 285 -0.31 -22.04 1.56
C SER A 285 0.74 -22.30 0.48
N GLU A 286 0.58 -21.72 -0.71
CA GLU A 286 1.57 -21.82 -1.78
C GLU A 286 2.86 -21.09 -1.40
N ARG A 287 2.75 -19.87 -0.84
CA ARG A 287 3.90 -19.08 -0.41
C ARG A 287 4.71 -19.78 0.68
N ILE A 288 4.04 -20.37 1.66
CA ILE A 288 4.66 -21.23 2.68
C ILE A 288 5.42 -22.39 2.02
N SER A 289 4.79 -23.10 1.09
CA SER A 289 5.42 -24.22 0.39
C SER A 289 6.65 -23.83 -0.42
N VAL A 290 6.66 -22.65 -1.04
CA VAL A 290 7.84 -22.10 -1.75
C VAL A 290 9.00 -21.87 -0.77
N ILE A 291 8.72 -21.26 0.38
CA ILE A 291 9.73 -20.98 1.43
C ILE A 291 10.32 -22.30 1.97
N GLU A 292 9.48 -23.25 2.36
CA GLU A 292 9.93 -24.57 2.85
C GLU A 292 10.71 -25.34 1.77
N GLY A 293 10.24 -25.28 0.52
CA GLY A 293 10.89 -25.92 -0.62
C GLY A 293 12.27 -25.36 -0.95
N SER A 294 12.59 -24.13 -0.53
CA SER A 294 13.91 -23.51 -0.65
C SER A 294 14.92 -24.02 0.39
N GLY A 295 14.45 -24.66 1.46
CA GLY A 295 15.24 -25.08 2.61
C GLY A 295 15.18 -24.13 3.80
N THR A 296 14.51 -22.98 3.68
CA THR A 296 14.24 -22.05 4.78
C THR A 296 13.26 -22.70 5.76
N GLN A 297 13.60 -22.71 7.04
CA GLN A 297 12.77 -23.33 8.08
C GLN A 297 11.76 -22.33 8.63
N ILE A 298 10.50 -22.76 8.73
CA ILE A 298 9.45 -21.97 9.39
C ILE A 298 9.38 -22.38 10.86
N ILE A 299 9.38 -21.40 11.75
CA ILE A 299 9.35 -21.58 13.21
C ILE A 299 8.10 -20.91 13.75
N SER A 300 7.22 -21.70 14.34
CA SER A 300 6.07 -21.18 15.10
C SER A 300 6.50 -20.86 16.54
N LEU A 301 6.18 -19.68 17.02
CA LEU A 301 6.45 -19.27 18.40
C LEU A 301 5.37 -19.83 19.35
N SER A 302 5.80 -20.16 20.57
CA SER A 302 4.85 -20.56 21.63
C SER A 302 3.97 -19.37 22.07
N GLU A 303 2.81 -19.69 22.63
CA GLU A 303 1.92 -18.69 23.24
C GLU A 303 2.61 -17.87 24.34
N ASP A 304 3.51 -18.49 25.11
CA ASP A 304 4.25 -17.79 26.17
C ASP A 304 5.19 -16.72 25.59
N VAL A 305 5.88 -17.01 24.46
CA VAL A 305 6.72 -16.02 23.76
C VAL A 305 5.85 -14.89 23.21
N ARG A 306 4.70 -15.23 22.63
CA ARG A 306 3.77 -14.22 22.10
C ARG A 306 3.24 -13.28 23.22
N LYS A 307 2.85 -13.83 24.37
CA LYS A 307 2.46 -13.03 25.53
C LYS A 307 3.58 -12.11 26.00
N GLU A 308 4.81 -12.62 26.08
CA GLU A 308 5.96 -11.82 26.47
C GLU A 308 6.29 -10.72 25.45
N MET A 309 6.03 -10.94 24.15
CA MET A 309 6.12 -9.88 23.14
C MET A 309 5.15 -8.73 23.44
N VAL A 310 3.89 -9.03 23.79
CA VAL A 310 2.90 -8.02 24.19
C VAL A 310 3.32 -7.31 25.46
N GLU A 311 3.73 -8.06 26.50
CA GLU A 311 4.15 -7.48 27.78
C GLU A 311 5.34 -6.52 27.63
N ARG A 312 6.33 -6.88 26.82
CA ARG A 312 7.51 -6.04 26.59
C ARG A 312 7.20 -4.81 25.75
N SER A 313 6.19 -4.86 24.89
CA SER A 313 5.81 -3.77 23.98
C SER A 313 4.70 -2.84 24.50
N GLN A 314 4.38 -2.90 25.80
CA GLN A 314 3.33 -2.05 26.40
C GLN A 314 3.57 -0.55 26.15
N SER A 315 4.83 -0.10 26.10
CA SER A 315 5.15 1.30 25.76
C SER A 315 4.66 1.73 24.38
N VAL A 316 4.57 0.80 23.42
CA VAL A 316 4.04 1.09 22.07
C VAL A 316 2.53 1.34 22.15
N TYR A 317 1.82 0.54 22.93
CA TYR A 317 0.39 0.76 23.18
C TYR A 317 0.10 2.09 23.89
N GLU A 318 0.94 2.44 24.88
CA GLU A 318 0.84 3.72 25.58
C GLU A 318 1.04 4.88 24.63
N GLU A 319 2.07 4.82 23.78
CA GLU A 319 2.37 5.86 22.79
C GLU A 319 1.25 6.01 21.76
N ILE A 320 0.66 4.90 21.26
CA ILE A 320 -0.49 4.92 20.37
C ILE A 320 -1.68 5.60 21.05
N ARG A 321 -1.99 5.26 22.32
CA ARG A 321 -3.10 5.88 23.05
C ARG A 321 -2.89 7.37 23.33
N GLU A 322 -1.65 7.82 23.44
CA GLU A 322 -1.32 9.24 23.63
C GLU A 322 -1.42 10.05 22.34
N ASN A 323 -1.08 9.45 21.18
CA ASN A 323 -0.92 10.17 19.92
C ASN A 323 -2.12 10.05 18.97
N VAL A 324 -2.97 9.02 19.12
CA VAL A 324 -4.12 8.74 18.25
C VAL A 324 -5.42 9.14 18.93
N ASP A 325 -6.39 9.63 18.15
CA ASP A 325 -7.73 9.95 18.67
C ASP A 325 -8.30 8.75 19.43
N SER A 326 -8.79 9.01 20.66
CA SER A 326 -9.25 7.97 21.58
C SER A 326 -10.40 7.12 21.01
N LYS A 327 -11.26 7.69 20.14
CA LYS A 327 -12.34 6.94 19.49
C LYS A 327 -11.80 5.94 18.48
N ILE A 328 -10.76 6.32 17.73
CA ILE A 328 -10.07 5.41 16.80
C ILE A 328 -9.44 4.26 17.59
N VAL A 329 -8.73 4.59 18.67
CA VAL A 329 -8.12 3.59 19.56
C VAL A 329 -9.16 2.64 20.14
N GLU A 330 -10.27 3.18 20.69
CA GLU A 330 -11.36 2.39 21.27
C GLU A 330 -11.99 1.44 20.24
N LYS A 331 -12.21 1.93 19.02
CA LYS A 331 -12.80 1.12 17.94
C LYS A 331 -11.88 0.03 17.44
N TYR A 332 -10.58 0.30 17.32
CA TYR A 332 -9.61 -0.65 16.77
C TYR A 332 -9.11 -1.65 17.82
N LEU A 333 -8.74 -1.19 19.01
CA LEU A 333 -8.14 -2.02 20.05
C LEU A 333 -9.17 -2.53 21.07
N GLY A 334 -10.29 -1.84 21.30
CA GLY A 334 -11.18 -2.15 22.40
C GLY A 334 -10.41 -2.20 23.71
N ASN A 335 -10.44 -3.36 24.38
CA ASN A 335 -9.70 -3.60 25.62
C ASN A 335 -8.37 -4.34 25.39
N VAL A 336 -7.89 -4.44 24.14
CA VAL A 336 -6.63 -5.12 23.84
C VAL A 336 -5.46 -4.33 24.44
N GLY A 337 -4.60 -5.02 25.17
CA GLY A 337 -3.42 -4.43 25.81
C GLY A 337 -3.70 -3.68 27.12
N GLU A 338 -4.86 -3.91 27.78
CA GLU A 338 -5.15 -3.49 29.16
C GLU A 338 -4.70 -4.52 30.20
#